data_ca5d557c692a75efc24c873d16b877fa
#
_entry.id   ca5d557c692a75efc24c873d16b877fa
#
_cell.length_a   1.000
_cell.length_b   1.000
_cell.length_c   1.000
_cell.angle_alpha   90.00
_cell.angle_beta   90.00
_cell.angle_gamma   90.00
#
_symmetry.space_group_name_H-M   'P 1'
#
loop_
_entity.id
_entity.type
_entity.pdbx_description
1 polymer ?
#
loop_
_entity_poly.entity_id
_entity_poly.type
_entity_poly.pdbx_seq_one_letter_code
_entity_poly.pdbx_strand_id
1 'polypeptide(L)'
;EPMKAYKRLIAGTAAAVMLALTCGGCGAEKEPVTITIWNYYNGEQLEAFNRMVQNFNDTVGKEQGITVESSSQGSVNDLETNVLNAAEGKVGAEELPNIFSGYADTAYALDQQGMVVDLNDYLTESEKSEYIEGYLTEGDFDGDGSIKIFPTAKATEVLYLNDTDWQAFSQATGTTYDDLATVEGLTAAAEKYYNWTDAQTEAPDDGRALFGRDAMANYLLIGAKELGCTIFDVQNGKMTLDFDKNVIRKLWDNYYVPFIKGYFEATSHFRSDDIKTGT
;
A
#
# COMPACT_ATOMS: atom_id res chain seq x y z
N GLU A 1 -66.18 -6.78 -53.40
CA GLU A 1 -65.89 -7.29 -52.01
C GLU A 1 -64.46 -7.89 -51.82
N PRO A 2 -63.83 -8.57 -52.80
CA PRO A 2 -62.51 -9.15 -52.58
C PRO A 2 -61.38 -8.07 -52.33
N MET A 3 -61.55 -6.89 -52.88
CA MET A 3 -60.56 -5.82 -52.77
C MET A 3 -60.51 -5.16 -51.38
N LYS A 4 -61.61 -5.22 -50.61
CA LYS A 4 -61.61 -4.76 -49.18
C LYS A 4 -60.92 -5.73 -48.20
N ALA A 5 -61.05 -7.05 -48.51
CA ALA A 5 -60.33 -8.07 -47.69
C ALA A 5 -58.83 -8.03 -47.91
N TYR A 6 -58.33 -7.80 -49.14
CA TYR A 6 -56.93 -7.69 -49.47
C TYR A 6 -56.24 -6.45 -48.80
N LYS A 7 -56.96 -5.30 -48.81
CA LYS A 7 -56.50 -4.10 -48.13
C LYS A 7 -56.42 -4.27 -46.60
N ARG A 8 -57.32 -5.05 -46.00
CA ARG A 8 -57.27 -5.38 -44.56
C ARG A 8 -56.14 -6.35 -44.22
N LEU A 9 -55.82 -7.28 -45.11
CA LEU A 9 -54.72 -8.22 -44.96
C LEU A 9 -53.33 -7.49 -45.02
N ILE A 10 -53.17 -6.58 -46.00
CA ILE A 10 -51.96 -5.78 -46.17
C ILE A 10 -51.79 -4.82 -44.99
N ALA A 11 -52.85 -4.19 -44.49
CA ALA A 11 -52.81 -3.32 -43.31
C ALA A 11 -52.49 -4.10 -42.04
N GLY A 12 -52.99 -5.32 -41.87
CA GLY A 12 -52.64 -6.19 -40.73
C GLY A 12 -51.18 -6.68 -40.73
N THR A 13 -50.68 -7.06 -41.91
CA THR A 13 -49.24 -7.45 -42.04
C THR A 13 -48.27 -6.26 -41.85
N ALA A 14 -48.63 -5.08 -42.36
CA ALA A 14 -47.83 -3.89 -42.16
C ALA A 14 -47.78 -3.46 -40.67
N ALA A 15 -48.91 -3.56 -39.94
CA ALA A 15 -48.97 -3.29 -38.51
C ALA A 15 -48.20 -4.33 -37.68
N ALA A 16 -48.25 -5.61 -38.05
CA ALA A 16 -47.47 -6.67 -37.39
C ALA A 16 -45.96 -6.54 -37.62
N VAL A 17 -45.55 -6.11 -38.82
CA VAL A 17 -44.12 -5.84 -39.10
C VAL A 17 -43.63 -4.58 -38.39
N MET A 18 -44.43 -3.52 -38.23
CA MET A 18 -44.09 -2.36 -37.43
C MET A 18 -44.03 -2.69 -35.92
N LEU A 19 -44.91 -3.54 -35.40
CA LEU A 19 -44.84 -3.98 -34.01
C LEU A 19 -43.61 -4.89 -33.73
N ALA A 20 -43.22 -5.72 -34.70
CA ALA A 20 -42.05 -6.56 -34.59
C ALA A 20 -40.74 -5.76 -34.63
N LEU A 21 -40.72 -4.61 -35.31
CA LEU A 21 -39.57 -3.68 -35.36
C LEU A 21 -39.45 -2.81 -34.10
N THR A 22 -40.52 -2.64 -33.31
CA THR A 22 -40.47 -1.91 -32.02
C THR A 22 -40.17 -2.82 -30.83
N CYS A 23 -40.20 -4.15 -30.99
CA CYS A 23 -39.81 -5.11 -29.97
C CYS A 23 -38.33 -5.57 -30.07
N GLY A 24 -37.56 -5.06 -31.04
CA GLY A 24 -36.13 -5.10 -31.01
C GLY A 24 -35.67 -4.16 -29.89
N GLY A 25 -35.60 -4.70 -28.66
CA GLY A 25 -35.17 -3.94 -27.52
C GLY A 25 -33.83 -3.29 -27.80
N CYS A 26 -33.78 -1.98 -27.83
CA CYS A 26 -32.59 -1.22 -27.58
C CYS A 26 -32.12 -1.58 -26.16
N GLY A 27 -31.34 -2.64 -26.03
CA GLY A 27 -30.25 -2.58 -25.05
C GLY A 27 -29.43 -1.41 -25.53
N ALA A 28 -29.54 -0.26 -24.88
CA ALA A 28 -28.56 0.81 -25.08
C ALA A 28 -27.19 0.16 -24.89
N GLU A 29 -26.41 0.04 -25.97
CA GLU A 29 -25.01 -0.31 -25.85
C GLU A 29 -24.47 0.72 -24.88
N LYS A 30 -24.05 0.24 -23.69
CA LYS A 30 -23.37 1.11 -22.71
C LYS A 30 -22.16 1.67 -23.43
N GLU A 31 -21.99 2.97 -23.43
CA GLU A 31 -20.77 3.56 -23.96
C GLU A 31 -19.58 2.96 -23.21
N PRO A 32 -18.53 2.48 -23.89
CA PRO A 32 -17.39 1.89 -23.26
C PRO A 32 -16.72 2.92 -22.35
N VAL A 33 -16.44 2.51 -21.12
CA VAL A 33 -15.77 3.33 -20.09
C VAL A 33 -14.35 2.83 -19.92
N THR A 34 -13.38 3.74 -19.97
CA THR A 34 -11.99 3.45 -19.60
C THR A 34 -11.71 4.02 -18.24
N ILE A 35 -11.15 3.18 -17.33
CA ILE A 35 -10.71 3.56 -15.99
C ILE A 35 -9.18 3.47 -15.96
N THR A 36 -8.52 4.58 -15.66
CA THR A 36 -7.08 4.65 -15.53
C THR A 36 -6.64 4.46 -14.08
N ILE A 37 -5.62 3.62 -13.86
CA ILE A 37 -5.05 3.34 -12.55
C ILE A 37 -3.56 3.63 -12.56
N TRP A 38 -3.08 4.49 -11.66
CA TRP A 38 -1.67 4.70 -11.41
C TRP A 38 -1.23 3.97 -10.14
N ASN A 39 -0.11 3.27 -10.23
CA ASN A 39 0.49 2.55 -9.11
C ASN A 39 2.01 2.74 -9.11
N TYR A 40 2.70 2.20 -8.10
CA TYR A 40 4.17 2.22 -7.98
C TYR A 40 4.79 0.81 -7.96
N TYR A 41 3.99 -0.19 -8.35
CA TYR A 41 4.45 -1.57 -8.33
C TYR A 41 5.57 -1.83 -9.33
N ASN A 42 6.49 -2.72 -8.97
CA ASN A 42 7.63 -3.12 -9.78
C ASN A 42 7.82 -4.64 -9.75
N GLY A 43 8.59 -5.18 -10.69
CA GLY A 43 8.95 -6.60 -10.75
C GLY A 43 7.73 -7.52 -10.66
N GLU A 44 7.79 -8.56 -9.85
CA GLU A 44 6.75 -9.58 -9.71
C GLU A 44 5.41 -9.02 -9.22
N GLN A 45 5.43 -7.98 -8.40
CA GLN A 45 4.23 -7.32 -7.92
C GLN A 45 3.48 -6.62 -9.05
N LEU A 46 4.21 -5.91 -9.92
CA LEU A 46 3.62 -5.28 -11.11
C LEU A 46 3.04 -6.32 -12.06
N GLU A 47 3.75 -7.44 -12.30
CA GLU A 47 3.25 -8.52 -13.13
C GLU A 47 1.98 -9.14 -12.56
N ALA A 48 1.93 -9.35 -11.23
CA ALA A 48 0.74 -9.88 -10.55
C ALA A 48 -0.46 -8.92 -10.70
N PHE A 49 -0.23 -7.63 -10.50
CA PHE A 49 -1.27 -6.62 -10.65
C PHE A 49 -1.79 -6.53 -12.10
N ASN A 50 -0.89 -6.53 -13.08
CA ASN A 50 -1.27 -6.51 -14.49
C ASN A 50 -2.07 -7.76 -14.89
N ARG A 51 -1.75 -8.94 -14.34
CA ARG A 51 -2.60 -10.14 -14.56
C ARG A 51 -4.00 -9.98 -13.96
N MET A 52 -4.15 -9.33 -12.81
CA MET A 52 -5.47 -9.03 -12.23
C MET A 52 -6.26 -8.07 -13.10
N VAL A 53 -5.63 -7.00 -13.60
CA VAL A 53 -6.25 -6.04 -14.53
C VAL A 53 -6.69 -6.75 -15.83
N GLN A 54 -5.82 -7.57 -16.40
CA GLN A 54 -6.17 -8.34 -17.61
C GLN A 54 -7.34 -9.28 -17.37
N ASN A 55 -7.34 -10.01 -16.24
CA ASN A 55 -8.47 -10.88 -15.88
C ASN A 55 -9.78 -10.09 -15.73
N PHE A 56 -9.77 -8.93 -15.11
CA PHE A 56 -10.92 -8.05 -15.03
C PHE A 56 -11.41 -7.65 -16.43
N ASN A 57 -10.52 -7.18 -17.29
CA ASN A 57 -10.83 -6.74 -18.64
C ASN A 57 -11.44 -7.87 -19.50
N ASP A 58 -10.94 -9.10 -19.32
CA ASP A 58 -11.41 -10.27 -20.08
C ASP A 58 -12.74 -10.85 -19.57
N THR A 59 -13.13 -10.50 -18.34
CA THR A 59 -14.33 -11.04 -17.66
C THR A 59 -15.34 -9.95 -17.37
N VAL A 60 -15.38 -9.46 -16.15
CA VAL A 60 -16.36 -8.48 -15.67
C VAL A 60 -16.33 -7.19 -16.48
N GLY A 61 -15.14 -6.69 -16.81
CA GLY A 61 -14.97 -5.47 -17.60
C GLY A 61 -15.63 -5.61 -18.98
N LYS A 62 -15.34 -6.73 -19.65
CA LYS A 62 -15.95 -7.04 -20.97
C LYS A 62 -17.48 -7.09 -20.91
N GLU A 63 -18.03 -7.73 -19.87
CA GLU A 63 -19.48 -7.84 -19.69
C GLU A 63 -20.15 -6.50 -19.40
N GLN A 64 -19.45 -5.62 -18.68
CA GLN A 64 -19.95 -4.32 -18.27
C GLN A 64 -19.62 -3.17 -19.23
N GLY A 65 -18.77 -3.42 -20.25
CA GLY A 65 -18.28 -2.38 -21.15
C GLY A 65 -17.24 -1.47 -20.48
N ILE A 66 -16.48 -1.99 -19.51
CA ILE A 66 -15.45 -1.27 -18.76
C ILE A 66 -14.07 -1.84 -19.12
N THR A 67 -13.14 -0.96 -19.44
CA THR A 67 -11.71 -1.31 -19.64
C THR A 67 -10.86 -0.60 -18.59
N VAL A 68 -9.98 -1.32 -17.95
CA VAL A 68 -9.01 -0.78 -17.01
C VAL A 68 -7.64 -0.68 -17.67
N GLU A 69 -7.02 0.49 -17.62
CA GLU A 69 -5.65 0.75 -18.03
C GLU A 69 -4.80 1.07 -16.81
N SER A 70 -3.73 0.29 -16.59
CA SER A 70 -2.83 0.44 -15.45
C SER A 70 -1.46 0.92 -15.89
N SER A 71 -0.91 1.89 -15.16
CA SER A 71 0.43 2.43 -15.37
C SER A 71 1.22 2.48 -14.06
N SER A 72 2.43 1.93 -14.07
CA SER A 72 3.37 2.11 -12.96
C SER A 72 4.12 3.42 -13.12
N GLN A 73 4.14 4.21 -12.06
CA GLN A 73 4.85 5.49 -11.99
C GLN A 73 6.28 5.35 -11.45
N GLY A 74 6.73 4.09 -11.22
CA GLY A 74 8.10 3.78 -10.81
C GLY A 74 8.28 3.69 -9.31
N SER A 75 8.19 4.78 -8.58
CA SER A 75 8.34 4.83 -7.14
C SER A 75 7.15 5.52 -6.46
N VAL A 76 7.04 5.38 -5.13
CA VAL A 76 6.03 6.12 -4.34
C VAL A 76 6.17 7.62 -4.56
N ASN A 77 7.40 8.15 -4.45
CA ASN A 77 7.65 9.59 -4.59
C ASN A 77 7.32 10.11 -6.00
N ASP A 78 7.63 9.32 -7.04
CA ASP A 78 7.28 9.69 -8.42
C ASP A 78 5.77 9.70 -8.61
N LEU A 79 5.07 8.67 -8.08
CA LEU A 79 3.61 8.61 -8.14
C LEU A 79 2.96 9.80 -7.47
N GLU A 80 3.35 10.13 -6.23
CA GLU A 80 2.83 11.29 -5.49
C GLU A 80 3.07 12.59 -6.25
N THR A 81 4.30 12.78 -6.75
CA THR A 81 4.67 13.96 -7.54
C THR A 81 3.81 14.07 -8.80
N ASN A 82 3.62 12.96 -9.53
CA ASN A 82 2.84 12.95 -10.76
C ASN A 82 1.35 13.21 -10.49
N VAL A 83 0.78 12.61 -9.44
CA VAL A 83 -0.61 12.83 -9.02
C VAL A 83 -0.84 14.30 -8.67
N LEU A 84 0.02 14.89 -7.84
CA LEU A 84 -0.11 16.30 -7.46
C LEU A 84 0.08 17.25 -8.64
N ASN A 85 1.03 16.96 -9.53
CA ASN A 85 1.23 17.76 -10.74
C ASN A 85 0.02 17.68 -11.69
N ALA A 86 -0.58 16.49 -11.83
CA ALA A 86 -1.78 16.28 -12.63
C ALA A 86 -2.98 17.03 -12.03
N ALA A 87 -3.18 16.92 -10.71
CA ALA A 87 -4.26 17.63 -10.01
C ALA A 87 -4.15 19.17 -10.14
N GLU A 88 -2.94 19.69 -10.10
CA GLU A 88 -2.67 21.13 -10.29
C GLU A 88 -2.70 21.58 -11.77
N GLY A 89 -2.85 20.68 -12.73
CA GLY A 89 -2.84 20.98 -14.16
C GLY A 89 -1.53 21.56 -14.65
N LYS A 90 -0.39 21.12 -14.09
CA LYS A 90 0.93 21.64 -14.47
C LYS A 90 1.25 21.34 -15.94
N VAL A 91 1.98 22.26 -16.57
CA VAL A 91 2.41 22.10 -17.97
C VAL A 91 3.27 20.84 -18.11
N GLY A 92 2.85 19.93 -19.00
CA GLY A 92 3.53 18.65 -19.23
C GLY A 92 3.12 17.53 -18.28
N ALA A 93 2.25 17.77 -17.32
CA ALA A 93 1.64 16.69 -16.53
C ALA A 93 0.63 15.90 -17.39
N GLU A 94 0.51 14.62 -17.11
CA GLU A 94 -0.55 13.77 -17.66
C GLU A 94 -1.90 14.14 -17.05
N GLU A 95 -2.99 13.63 -17.62
CA GLU A 95 -4.32 13.74 -17.04
C GLU A 95 -4.40 12.95 -15.73
N LEU A 96 -5.10 13.50 -14.72
CA LEU A 96 -5.28 12.84 -13.43
C LEU A 96 -5.98 11.47 -13.63
N PRO A 97 -5.45 10.38 -13.09
CA PRO A 97 -6.06 9.07 -13.23
C PRO A 97 -7.37 8.97 -12.42
N ASN A 98 -8.22 8.02 -12.79
CA ASN A 98 -9.45 7.76 -12.03
C ASN A 98 -9.15 7.13 -10.65
N ILE A 99 -8.10 6.33 -10.57
CA ILE A 99 -7.65 5.64 -9.35
C ILE A 99 -6.13 5.74 -9.25
N PHE A 100 -5.64 5.96 -8.07
CA PHE A 100 -4.19 5.89 -7.82
C PHE A 100 -3.89 5.23 -6.47
N SER A 101 -2.76 4.54 -6.39
CA SER A 101 -2.21 4.10 -5.12
C SER A 101 -1.60 5.31 -4.41
N GLY A 102 -1.89 5.49 -3.13
CA GLY A 102 -1.38 6.65 -2.40
C GLY A 102 -1.46 6.47 -0.90
N TYR A 103 -0.78 7.34 -0.20
CA TYR A 103 -0.87 7.49 1.24
C TYR A 103 -1.85 8.62 1.61
N ALA A 104 -2.16 8.71 2.89
CA ALA A 104 -3.16 9.63 3.41
C ALA A 104 -2.86 11.11 3.13
N ASP A 105 -1.59 11.50 3.11
CA ASP A 105 -1.17 12.88 2.84
C ASP A 105 -1.49 13.32 1.41
N THR A 106 -1.20 12.49 0.41
CA THR A 106 -1.55 12.77 -0.99
C THR A 106 -3.06 12.76 -1.18
N ALA A 107 -3.77 11.77 -0.60
CA ALA A 107 -5.23 11.73 -0.66
C ALA A 107 -5.87 12.96 0.00
N TYR A 108 -5.37 13.39 1.14
CA TYR A 108 -5.82 14.61 1.82
C TYR A 108 -5.63 15.86 0.96
N ALA A 109 -4.46 16.01 0.30
CA ALA A 109 -4.19 17.15 -0.56
C ALA A 109 -5.18 17.25 -1.74
N LEU A 110 -5.62 16.12 -2.29
CA LEU A 110 -6.64 16.07 -3.35
C LEU A 110 -8.05 16.28 -2.78
N ASP A 111 -8.34 15.74 -1.60
CA ASP A 111 -9.61 15.92 -0.91
C ASP A 111 -9.91 17.39 -0.62
N GLN A 112 -8.91 18.15 -0.19
CA GLN A 112 -9.03 19.61 0.01
C GLN A 112 -9.39 20.37 -1.28
N GLN A 113 -9.22 19.75 -2.43
CA GLN A 113 -9.62 20.28 -3.74
C GLN A 113 -10.95 19.69 -4.25
N GLY A 114 -11.59 18.82 -3.47
CA GLY A 114 -12.83 18.14 -3.83
C GLY A 114 -12.65 17.09 -4.94
N MET A 115 -11.44 16.53 -5.07
CA MET A 115 -11.10 15.56 -6.13
C MET A 115 -11.14 14.11 -5.68
N VAL A 116 -11.49 13.84 -4.43
CA VAL A 116 -11.59 12.48 -3.87
C VAL A 116 -13.04 12.13 -3.62
N VAL A 117 -13.44 10.94 -4.05
CA VAL A 117 -14.78 10.40 -3.86
C VAL A 117 -14.88 9.75 -2.48
N ASP A 118 -15.97 10.01 -1.75
CA ASP A 118 -16.32 9.21 -0.58
C ASP A 118 -16.91 7.87 -1.03
N LEU A 119 -16.23 6.79 -0.68
CA LEU A 119 -16.63 5.43 -1.01
C LEU A 119 -17.71 4.87 -0.08
N ASN A 120 -18.04 5.58 0.99
CA ASN A 120 -19.02 5.13 1.97
C ASN A 120 -20.39 4.85 1.35
N ASP A 121 -20.79 5.64 0.35
CA ASP A 121 -22.06 5.49 -0.37
C ASP A 121 -22.07 4.32 -1.37
N TYR A 122 -20.90 3.76 -1.69
CA TYR A 122 -20.73 2.69 -2.68
C TYR A 122 -20.44 1.32 -2.07
N LEU A 123 -20.18 1.26 -0.77
CA LEU A 123 -19.87 0.05 -0.02
C LEU A 123 -21.04 -0.33 0.88
N THR A 124 -21.47 -1.58 0.82
CA THR A 124 -22.43 -2.13 1.76
C THR A 124 -21.81 -2.36 3.13
N GLU A 125 -22.61 -2.40 4.20
CA GLU A 125 -22.12 -2.74 5.54
C GLU A 125 -21.46 -4.13 5.60
N SER A 126 -21.92 -5.08 4.78
CA SER A 126 -21.30 -6.40 4.65
C SER A 126 -19.89 -6.32 4.09
N GLU A 127 -19.68 -5.52 3.03
CA GLU A 127 -18.36 -5.31 2.44
C GLU A 127 -17.43 -4.59 3.41
N LYS A 128 -17.90 -3.54 4.08
CA LYS A 128 -17.11 -2.82 5.10
C LYS A 128 -16.66 -3.75 6.23
N SER A 129 -17.52 -4.68 6.65
CA SER A 129 -17.21 -5.61 7.74
C SER A 129 -16.11 -6.64 7.42
N GLU A 130 -15.72 -6.78 6.14
CA GLU A 130 -14.60 -7.62 5.71
C GLU A 130 -13.24 -6.98 5.94
N TYR A 131 -13.20 -5.67 6.26
CA TYR A 131 -11.98 -4.91 6.47
C TYR A 131 -11.77 -4.58 7.95
N ILE A 132 -10.51 -4.39 8.32
CA ILE A 132 -10.16 -3.86 9.64
C ILE A 132 -10.61 -2.40 9.69
N GLU A 133 -11.45 -2.05 10.64
CA GLU A 133 -12.03 -0.72 10.82
C GLU A 133 -10.97 0.40 10.79
N GLY A 134 -9.87 0.22 11.51
CA GLY A 134 -8.77 1.20 11.53
C GLY A 134 -8.10 1.44 10.18
N TYR A 135 -8.30 0.58 9.18
CA TYR A 135 -7.80 0.80 7.82
C TYR A 135 -8.81 1.56 6.96
N LEU A 136 -10.11 1.33 7.17
CA LEU A 136 -11.16 2.08 6.48
C LEU A 136 -11.20 3.54 6.94
N THR A 137 -10.96 3.79 8.24
CA THR A 137 -10.98 5.14 8.82
C THR A 137 -9.73 5.98 8.54
N GLU A 138 -8.72 5.42 7.89
CA GLU A 138 -7.49 6.16 7.53
C GLU A 138 -7.78 7.38 6.63
N GLY A 139 -8.81 7.30 5.78
CA GLY A 139 -9.26 8.37 4.90
C GLY A 139 -10.36 9.26 5.49
N ASP A 140 -10.72 9.07 6.75
CA ASP A 140 -11.70 9.93 7.44
C ASP A 140 -11.01 11.21 7.95
N PHE A 141 -10.76 12.14 7.04
CA PHE A 141 -10.00 13.36 7.34
C PHE A 141 -10.76 14.38 8.20
N ASP A 142 -12.07 14.34 8.14
CA ASP A 142 -12.95 15.30 8.82
C ASP A 142 -13.63 14.74 10.08
N GLY A 143 -13.50 13.43 10.33
CA GLY A 143 -14.11 12.73 11.45
C GLY A 143 -15.63 12.54 11.28
N ASP A 144 -16.11 12.50 10.05
CA ASP A 144 -17.53 12.36 9.68
C ASP A 144 -17.92 10.94 9.23
N GLY A 145 -16.97 10.00 9.25
CA GLY A 145 -17.15 8.61 8.85
C GLY A 145 -16.99 8.36 7.34
N SER A 146 -16.43 9.31 6.61
CA SER A 146 -16.13 9.15 5.19
C SER A 146 -15.04 8.12 4.93
N ILE A 147 -15.10 7.41 3.78
CA ILE A 147 -14.09 6.44 3.32
C ILE A 147 -13.45 6.99 2.04
N LYS A 148 -12.43 7.81 2.18
CA LYS A 148 -11.74 8.46 1.05
C LYS A 148 -10.49 7.71 0.60
N ILE A 149 -10.06 6.70 1.36
CA ILE A 149 -8.98 5.78 1.00
C ILE A 149 -9.50 4.35 1.14
N PHE A 150 -9.31 3.54 0.10
CA PHE A 150 -9.67 2.13 0.14
C PHE A 150 -8.42 1.27 0.44
N PRO A 151 -8.43 0.45 1.50
CA PRO A 151 -7.27 -0.33 1.92
C PRO A 151 -7.12 -1.59 1.05
N THR A 152 -6.42 -1.49 -0.07
CA THR A 152 -6.15 -2.65 -0.95
C THR A 152 -5.06 -3.56 -0.43
N ALA A 153 -4.04 -3.00 0.23
CA ALA A 153 -2.94 -3.74 0.85
C ALA A 153 -2.31 -2.90 1.96
N LYS A 154 -1.98 -3.55 3.07
CA LYS A 154 -1.22 -2.94 4.17
C LYS A 154 0.01 -3.77 4.44
N ALA A 155 1.15 -3.11 4.63
CA ALA A 155 2.39 -3.73 5.02
C ALA A 155 2.64 -3.54 6.51
N THR A 156 3.35 -4.49 7.10
CA THR A 156 3.86 -4.38 8.47
C THR A 156 5.34 -4.70 8.48
N GLU A 157 6.03 -4.22 9.50
CA GLU A 157 7.40 -4.62 9.74
C GLU A 157 7.41 -5.92 10.54
N VAL A 158 8.30 -6.82 10.18
CA VAL A 158 8.53 -8.08 10.88
C VAL A 158 10.02 -8.29 11.04
N LEU A 159 10.40 -8.97 12.12
CA LEU A 159 11.76 -9.43 12.32
C LEU A 159 11.97 -10.74 11.55
N TYR A 160 12.80 -10.71 10.52
CA TYR A 160 13.29 -11.91 9.86
C TYR A 160 14.56 -12.41 10.54
N LEU A 161 14.63 -13.70 10.74
CA LEU A 161 15.79 -14.34 11.34
C LEU A 161 16.32 -15.45 10.43
N ASN A 162 17.62 -15.46 10.15
CA ASN A 162 18.28 -16.60 9.54
C ASN A 162 18.43 -17.72 10.59
N ASP A 163 17.50 -18.66 10.57
CA ASP A 163 17.44 -19.71 11.60
C ASP A 163 18.69 -20.60 11.60
N THR A 164 19.32 -20.83 10.46
CA THR A 164 20.55 -21.65 10.38
C THR A 164 21.68 -21.04 11.22
N ASP A 165 21.96 -19.78 11.06
CA ASP A 165 22.99 -19.07 11.82
C ASP A 165 22.58 -18.86 13.26
N TRP A 166 21.29 -18.60 13.50
CA TRP A 166 20.72 -18.46 14.83
C TRP A 166 20.89 -19.72 15.67
N GLN A 167 20.61 -20.91 15.13
CA GLN A 167 20.74 -22.17 15.85
C GLN A 167 22.17 -22.42 16.33
N ALA A 168 23.17 -22.12 15.47
CA ALA A 168 24.56 -22.25 15.84
C ALA A 168 24.96 -21.29 16.97
N PHE A 169 24.54 -20.04 16.87
CA PHE A 169 24.77 -19.00 17.87
C PHE A 169 24.05 -19.29 19.20
N SER A 170 22.78 -19.64 19.14
CA SER A 170 21.96 -20.00 20.30
C SER A 170 22.57 -21.17 21.07
N GLN A 171 22.97 -22.21 20.35
CA GLN A 171 23.62 -23.39 20.96
C GLN A 171 24.95 -23.04 21.63
N ALA A 172 25.72 -22.15 21.03
CA ALA A 172 27.04 -21.76 21.55
C ALA A 172 26.95 -20.83 22.76
N THR A 173 25.94 -19.95 22.81
CA THR A 173 25.87 -18.85 23.79
C THR A 173 24.73 -18.95 24.79
N GLY A 174 23.77 -19.86 24.57
CA GLY A 174 22.56 -19.99 25.37
C GLY A 174 21.54 -18.86 25.12
N THR A 175 21.72 -18.03 24.08
CA THR A 175 20.78 -16.96 23.71
C THR A 175 19.52 -17.59 23.11
N THR A 176 18.34 -17.07 23.47
CA THR A 176 17.04 -17.60 23.07
C THR A 176 16.23 -16.58 22.29
N TYR A 177 15.11 -16.98 21.66
CA TYR A 177 14.21 -16.05 21.01
C TYR A 177 13.59 -15.04 21.97
N ASP A 178 13.42 -15.39 23.24
CA ASP A 178 12.88 -14.49 24.26
C ASP A 178 13.82 -13.29 24.50
N ASP A 179 15.13 -13.45 24.29
CA ASP A 179 16.10 -12.36 24.36
C ASP A 179 15.88 -11.30 23.25
N LEU A 180 15.14 -11.63 22.18
CA LEU A 180 14.81 -10.70 21.09
C LEU A 180 13.50 -9.94 21.32
N ALA A 181 12.79 -10.18 22.42
CA ALA A 181 11.48 -9.61 22.67
C ALA A 181 11.51 -8.09 22.96
N THR A 182 12.66 -7.53 23.28
CA THR A 182 12.86 -6.10 23.52
C THR A 182 14.07 -5.57 22.76
N VAL A 183 14.11 -4.26 22.52
CA VAL A 183 15.25 -3.62 21.83
C VAL A 183 16.52 -3.76 22.66
N GLU A 184 16.43 -3.65 23.95
CA GLU A 184 17.55 -3.86 24.88
C GLU A 184 18.07 -5.30 24.83
N GLY A 185 17.17 -6.29 24.78
CA GLY A 185 17.52 -7.70 24.63
C GLY A 185 18.15 -8.00 23.27
N LEU A 186 17.58 -7.46 22.20
CA LEU A 186 18.13 -7.55 20.85
C LEU A 186 19.56 -6.96 20.80
N THR A 187 19.77 -5.79 21.41
CA THR A 187 21.11 -5.15 21.47
C THR A 187 22.10 -6.02 22.23
N ALA A 188 21.70 -6.62 23.37
CA ALA A 188 22.55 -7.51 24.15
C ALA A 188 22.87 -8.82 23.38
N ALA A 189 21.89 -9.37 22.66
CA ALA A 189 22.09 -10.51 21.79
C ALA A 189 23.06 -10.19 20.64
N ALA A 190 22.95 -9.00 20.06
CA ALA A 190 23.82 -8.55 18.99
C ALA A 190 25.28 -8.36 19.46
N GLU A 191 25.50 -7.82 20.66
CA GLU A 191 26.83 -7.77 21.27
C GLU A 191 27.42 -9.16 21.49
N LYS A 192 26.63 -10.11 21.98
CA LYS A 192 27.08 -11.49 22.13
C LYS A 192 27.42 -12.15 20.78
N TYR A 193 26.60 -11.87 19.76
CA TYR A 193 26.82 -12.42 18.42
C TYR A 193 28.12 -11.88 17.81
N TYR A 194 28.33 -10.56 17.92
CA TYR A 194 29.55 -9.91 17.47
C TYR A 194 30.78 -10.54 18.12
N ASN A 195 30.80 -10.63 19.46
CA ASN A 195 31.93 -11.22 20.20
C ASN A 195 32.10 -12.72 19.90
N TRP A 196 31.02 -13.46 19.68
CA TRP A 196 31.09 -14.87 19.35
C TRP A 196 31.66 -15.10 17.95
N THR A 197 31.31 -14.27 16.99
CA THR A 197 31.87 -14.37 15.62
C THR A 197 33.32 -13.85 15.54
N ASP A 198 33.64 -12.77 16.23
CA ASP A 198 35.00 -12.24 16.34
C ASP A 198 35.98 -13.29 16.91
N ALA A 199 35.55 -14.05 17.92
CA ALA A 199 36.37 -15.11 18.52
C ALA A 199 36.63 -16.32 17.57
N GLN A 200 36.00 -16.36 16.40
CA GLN A 200 36.20 -17.44 15.41
C GLN A 200 37.28 -17.11 14.37
N THR A 201 37.80 -15.90 14.38
CA THR A 201 38.86 -15.42 13.48
C THR A 201 40.11 -15.02 14.25
N GLU A 202 41.25 -14.86 13.55
CA GLU A 202 42.49 -14.37 14.14
C GLU A 202 42.57 -12.82 14.11
N ALA A 203 41.79 -12.18 13.29
CA ALA A 203 41.74 -10.74 13.16
C ALA A 203 40.92 -10.15 14.34
N PRO A 204 41.40 -9.12 15.01
CA PRO A 204 40.64 -8.50 16.08
C PRO A 204 39.58 -7.55 15.55
N ASP A 205 38.47 -7.44 16.24
CA ASP A 205 37.40 -6.48 15.99
C ASP A 205 36.72 -6.67 14.60
N ASP A 206 36.64 -7.93 14.14
CA ASP A 206 36.00 -8.30 12.85
C ASP A 206 34.71 -9.12 13.04
N GLY A 207 34.11 -9.02 14.21
CA GLY A 207 32.83 -9.65 14.50
C GLY A 207 31.71 -9.21 13.54
N ARG A 208 30.73 -10.09 13.34
CA ARG A 208 29.60 -9.85 12.43
C ARG A 208 28.44 -9.20 13.16
N ALA A 209 27.72 -8.32 12.46
CA ALA A 209 26.48 -7.73 12.95
C ALA A 209 25.35 -8.78 12.99
N LEU A 210 24.52 -8.71 14.02
CA LEU A 210 23.32 -9.58 14.14
C LEU A 210 22.09 -8.97 13.46
N PHE A 211 21.98 -7.65 13.42
CA PHE A 211 20.74 -6.98 13.10
C PHE A 211 20.92 -5.79 12.16
N GLY A 212 19.98 -5.62 11.28
CA GLY A 212 19.81 -4.42 10.46
C GLY A 212 18.36 -4.00 10.38
N ARG A 213 18.10 -2.70 10.21
CA ARG A 213 16.76 -2.16 10.10
C ARG A 213 16.65 -1.22 8.92
N ASP A 214 15.53 -1.34 8.21
CA ASP A 214 15.06 -0.38 7.22
C ASP A 214 14.14 0.68 7.86
N ALA A 215 13.70 1.63 7.08
CA ALA A 215 12.65 2.59 7.45
C ALA A 215 12.87 3.26 8.82
N MET A 216 13.97 4.00 8.96
CA MET A 216 14.31 4.68 10.21
C MET A 216 13.25 5.68 10.69
N ALA A 217 12.46 6.27 9.78
CA ALA A 217 11.33 7.10 10.15
C ALA A 217 10.29 6.30 10.94
N ASN A 218 9.94 5.09 10.48
CA ASN A 218 9.02 4.19 11.20
C ASN A 218 9.57 3.80 12.57
N TYR A 219 10.87 3.52 12.66
CA TYR A 219 11.52 3.22 13.94
C TYR A 219 11.31 4.34 14.96
N LEU A 220 11.54 5.59 14.55
CA LEU A 220 11.38 6.75 15.42
C LEU A 220 9.91 7.00 15.78
N LEU A 221 8.99 6.93 14.82
CA LEU A 221 7.57 7.19 15.05
C LEU A 221 6.92 6.12 15.92
N ILE A 222 7.14 4.84 15.61
CA ILE A 222 6.59 3.70 16.35
C ILE A 222 7.21 3.65 17.75
N GLY A 223 8.53 3.70 17.83
CA GLY A 223 9.23 3.64 19.10
C GLY A 223 8.92 4.82 20.04
N ALA A 224 8.74 6.03 19.50
CA ALA A 224 8.29 7.16 20.30
C ALA A 224 6.88 6.91 20.85
N LYS A 225 5.96 6.42 20.02
CA LYS A 225 4.58 6.12 20.41
C LYS A 225 4.52 5.03 21.48
N GLU A 226 5.31 3.98 21.35
CA GLU A 226 5.45 2.91 22.36
C GLU A 226 6.00 3.43 23.70
N LEU A 227 6.83 4.47 23.67
CA LEU A 227 7.35 5.16 24.84
C LEU A 227 6.43 6.30 25.34
N GLY A 228 5.22 6.43 24.79
CA GLY A 228 4.22 7.40 25.22
C GLY A 228 4.39 8.82 24.64
N CYS A 229 5.21 8.99 23.59
CA CYS A 229 5.42 10.24 22.89
C CYS A 229 4.87 10.18 21.47
N THR A 230 3.89 11.02 21.14
CA THR A 230 3.37 11.18 19.79
C THR A 230 4.07 12.37 19.13
N ILE A 231 5.08 12.08 18.27
CA ILE A 231 5.92 13.13 17.66
C ILE A 231 5.09 14.13 16.86
N PHE A 232 4.13 13.64 16.09
CA PHE A 232 3.21 14.47 15.30
C PHE A 232 1.79 14.30 15.86
N ASP A 233 1.21 15.38 16.38
CA ASP A 233 -0.19 15.42 16.79
C ASP A 233 -0.94 16.42 15.89
N VAL A 234 -1.98 15.96 15.22
CA VAL A 234 -2.80 16.76 14.30
C VAL A 234 -4.22 16.84 14.87
N GLN A 235 -4.62 18.05 15.26
CA GLN A 235 -5.97 18.32 15.76
C GLN A 235 -6.56 19.53 15.03
N ASN A 236 -7.76 19.38 14.48
CA ASN A 236 -8.48 20.43 13.76
C ASN A 236 -7.62 21.08 12.64
N GLY A 237 -6.93 20.27 11.85
CA GLY A 237 -6.05 20.72 10.76
C GLY A 237 -4.77 21.43 11.22
N LYS A 238 -4.48 21.45 12.52
CA LYS A 238 -3.27 22.07 13.06
C LYS A 238 -2.34 20.99 13.62
N MET A 239 -1.14 20.91 13.08
CA MET A 239 -0.07 20.02 13.54
C MET A 239 0.71 20.67 14.67
N THR A 240 0.97 19.89 15.72
CA THR A 240 1.95 20.18 16.76
C THR A 240 3.02 19.09 16.81
N LEU A 241 4.24 19.49 17.14
CA LEU A 241 5.37 18.57 17.31
C LEU A 241 5.66 18.43 18.80
N ASP A 242 5.68 17.18 19.28
CA ASP A 242 6.13 16.85 20.63
C ASP A 242 7.44 16.03 20.54
N PHE A 243 8.54 16.68 20.88
CA PHE A 243 9.86 16.05 20.97
C PHE A 243 10.26 15.89 22.43
N ASP A 244 9.84 14.80 23.08
CA ASP A 244 10.42 14.43 24.36
C ASP A 244 11.88 14.00 24.14
N LYS A 245 12.79 14.84 24.65
CA LYS A 245 14.23 14.65 24.47
C LYS A 245 14.74 13.34 25.07
N ASN A 246 14.11 12.83 26.12
CA ASN A 246 14.52 11.58 26.76
C ASN A 246 14.09 10.39 25.90
N VAL A 247 12.88 10.46 25.33
CA VAL A 247 12.37 9.43 24.38
C VAL A 247 13.25 9.39 23.14
N ILE A 248 13.48 10.53 22.50
CA ILE A 248 14.34 10.61 21.30
C ILE A 248 15.76 10.15 21.61
N ARG A 249 16.32 10.55 22.75
CA ARG A 249 17.65 10.09 23.18
C ARG A 249 17.69 8.57 23.38
N LYS A 250 16.68 7.98 24.01
CA LYS A 250 16.60 6.53 24.18
C LYS A 250 16.55 5.80 22.85
N LEU A 251 15.73 6.25 21.90
CA LEU A 251 15.67 5.67 20.57
C LEU A 251 16.99 5.80 19.81
N TRP A 252 17.62 6.96 19.91
CA TRP A 252 18.94 7.17 19.31
C TRP A 252 20.00 6.23 19.89
N ASP A 253 20.09 6.13 21.20
CA ASP A 253 21.07 5.28 21.86
C ASP A 253 20.83 3.79 21.58
N ASN A 254 19.58 3.36 21.47
CA ASN A 254 19.22 1.97 21.20
C ASN A 254 19.53 1.52 19.76
N TYR A 255 19.72 2.43 18.82
CA TYR A 255 20.08 2.09 17.45
C TYR A 255 21.49 2.56 17.08
N TYR A 256 21.79 3.84 17.28
CA TYR A 256 23.05 4.44 16.88
C TYR A 256 24.26 3.83 17.61
N VAL A 257 24.15 3.62 18.91
CA VAL A 257 25.26 3.06 19.70
C VAL A 257 25.61 1.62 19.27
N PRO A 258 24.67 0.67 19.14
CA PRO A 258 25.00 -0.64 18.61
C PRO A 258 25.49 -0.61 17.16
N PHE A 259 25.00 0.33 16.35
CA PHE A 259 25.45 0.50 14.97
C PHE A 259 26.93 0.90 14.89
N ILE A 260 27.36 1.91 15.63
CA ILE A 260 28.78 2.34 15.62
C ILE A 260 29.73 1.33 16.26
N LYS A 261 29.20 0.38 17.04
CA LYS A 261 29.95 -0.72 17.61
C LYS A 261 30.02 -1.95 16.67
N GLY A 262 29.39 -1.91 15.51
CA GLY A 262 29.34 -3.03 14.57
C GLY A 262 28.35 -4.14 14.95
N TYR A 263 27.51 -3.94 15.96
CA TYR A 263 26.50 -4.92 16.36
C TYR A 263 25.30 -4.90 15.44
N PHE A 264 25.01 -3.74 14.85
CA PHE A 264 24.02 -3.50 13.81
C PHE A 264 24.70 -3.03 12.54
N GLU A 265 24.13 -3.37 11.39
CA GLU A 265 24.71 -3.03 10.09
C GLU A 265 23.65 -2.68 9.05
N ALA A 266 24.10 -1.99 8.00
CA ALA A 266 23.28 -1.61 6.84
C ALA A 266 24.17 -1.59 5.59
N THR A 267 24.32 -2.74 4.94
CA THR A 267 25.24 -2.92 3.81
C THR A 267 24.57 -2.78 2.45
N SER A 268 23.40 -3.38 2.24
CA SER A 268 22.65 -3.30 0.99
C SER A 268 21.61 -2.17 1.01
N HIS A 269 20.84 -2.05 -0.08
CA HIS A 269 19.74 -1.08 -0.15
C HIS A 269 18.61 -1.43 0.83
N PHE A 270 18.28 -2.73 0.91
CA PHE A 270 17.29 -3.26 1.87
C PHE A 270 17.94 -4.32 2.76
N ARG A 271 17.52 -4.37 4.04
CA ARG A 271 18.00 -5.39 5.00
C ARG A 271 17.58 -6.81 4.62
N SER A 272 16.45 -6.96 3.95
CA SER A 272 16.04 -8.23 3.38
C SER A 272 17.02 -8.77 2.32
N ASP A 273 17.80 -7.91 1.68
CA ASP A 273 18.85 -8.32 0.74
C ASP A 273 20.11 -8.77 1.49
N ASP A 274 20.43 -8.16 2.62
CA ASP A 274 21.55 -8.58 3.47
C ASP A 274 21.34 -10.04 3.94
N ILE A 275 20.14 -10.43 4.35
CA ILE A 275 19.82 -11.82 4.71
C ILE A 275 20.01 -12.78 3.54
N LYS A 276 19.62 -12.39 2.32
CA LYS A 276 19.78 -13.23 1.12
C LYS A 276 21.26 -13.45 0.76
N THR A 277 22.11 -12.48 1.01
CA THR A 277 23.54 -12.53 0.73
C THR A 277 24.34 -13.15 1.86
N GLY A 278 23.76 -13.31 3.04
CA GLY A 278 24.40 -13.85 4.23
C GLY A 278 25.38 -12.85 4.88
N THR A 279 25.13 -11.57 4.66
CA THR A 279 25.87 -10.46 5.29
C THR A 279 25.14 -9.95 6.50
#